data_4c287ebbb02f3c033bcd0c663a8c6623
#
_entry.id   4c287ebbb02f3c033bcd0c663a8c6623
#
_cell.length_a   1.000
_cell.length_b   1.000
_cell.length_c   1.000
_cell.angle_alpha   90.00
_cell.angle_beta   90.00
_cell.angle_gamma   90.00
#
_symmetry.space_group_name_H-M   'P 1'
#
loop_
_entity.id
_entity.type
_entity.pdbx_description
1 polymer ?
#
loop_
_entity_poly.entity_id
_entity_poly.type
_entity_poly.pdbx_seq_one_letter_code
_entity_poly.pdbx_strand_id
1 'polypeptide(L)'
;EDVLHCQPQVVFTAEDYGDGFAVVLSQRFGFPVAHIRLQRPQGPEAPSGTRIRSDVHRYRQMISPEVYRSFVFRICLLGGESTGKSTLSQALSQTLNAPYVAEFGREHWEAKNGVLEKDDLLHIAREQVRREELACTAPYL
;
A
#
# COMPACT_ATOMS: atom_id res chain seq x y z
N GLU A 1 -2.85 -23.40 -16.54
CA GLU A 1 -2.42 -22.23 -17.34
C GLU A 1 -1.36 -21.49 -16.54
N ASP A 2 -0.21 -21.28 -17.16
CA ASP A 2 0.97 -20.71 -16.51
C ASP A 2 0.79 -19.19 -16.34
N VAL A 3 0.26 -18.77 -15.18
CA VAL A 3 0.02 -17.34 -14.86
C VAL A 3 1.35 -16.56 -14.75
N LEU A 4 2.44 -17.23 -14.38
CA LEU A 4 3.73 -16.56 -14.11
C LEU A 4 4.77 -16.79 -15.21
N HIS A 5 4.52 -17.66 -16.18
CA HIS A 5 5.49 -18.04 -17.23
C HIS A 5 6.90 -18.38 -16.71
N CYS A 6 7.00 -18.83 -15.45
CA CYS A 6 8.25 -19.21 -14.80
C CYS A 6 8.10 -20.55 -14.07
N GLN A 7 9.21 -21.25 -13.96
CA GLN A 7 9.31 -22.53 -13.25
C GLN A 7 10.22 -22.33 -12.04
N PRO A 8 9.71 -22.36 -10.82
CA PRO A 8 10.51 -22.16 -9.62
C PRO A 8 11.48 -23.34 -9.41
N GLN A 9 12.73 -23.05 -9.15
CA GLN A 9 13.74 -24.02 -8.80
C GLN A 9 13.90 -24.22 -7.30
N VAL A 10 13.43 -23.25 -6.51
CA VAL A 10 13.52 -23.26 -5.06
C VAL A 10 12.21 -22.78 -4.46
N VAL A 11 11.76 -23.44 -3.40
CA VAL A 11 10.60 -23.06 -2.59
C VAL A 11 11.08 -22.73 -1.18
N PHE A 12 10.65 -21.59 -0.64
CA PHE A 12 10.90 -21.19 0.74
C PHE A 12 9.61 -21.30 1.52
N THR A 13 9.60 -22.09 2.62
CA THR A 13 8.47 -22.11 3.54
C THR A 13 8.95 -22.16 4.99
N ALA A 14 8.08 -21.72 5.90
CA ALA A 14 8.29 -21.88 7.34
C ALA A 14 7.36 -22.97 7.94
N GLU A 15 6.72 -23.77 7.08
CA GLU A 15 5.71 -24.76 7.46
C GLU A 15 6.18 -26.18 7.13
N ASP A 16 5.57 -27.17 7.78
CA ASP A 16 5.98 -28.58 7.64
C ASP A 16 5.63 -29.22 6.29
N TYR A 17 4.70 -28.63 5.56
CA TYR A 17 4.29 -29.13 4.24
C TYR A 17 5.27 -28.78 3.11
N GLY A 18 6.32 -27.98 3.36
CA GLY A 18 7.23 -27.46 2.34
C GLY A 18 7.94 -28.55 1.53
N ASP A 19 8.41 -29.63 2.18
CA ASP A 19 9.06 -30.77 1.52
C ASP A 19 8.10 -31.49 0.56
N GLY A 20 6.88 -31.80 1.01
CA GLY A 20 5.85 -32.40 0.17
C GLY A 20 5.47 -31.53 -1.02
N PHE A 21 5.37 -30.21 -0.80
CA PHE A 21 5.08 -29.26 -1.87
C PHE A 21 6.19 -29.21 -2.94
N ALA A 22 7.46 -29.21 -2.53
CA ALA A 22 8.60 -29.25 -3.45
C ALA A 22 8.64 -30.55 -4.27
N VAL A 23 8.28 -31.69 -3.68
CA VAL A 23 8.16 -32.97 -4.40
C VAL A 23 7.08 -32.89 -5.48
N VAL A 24 5.90 -32.38 -5.18
CA VAL A 24 4.81 -32.21 -6.15
C VAL A 24 5.22 -31.27 -7.30
N LEU A 25 5.90 -30.17 -7.00
CA LEU A 25 6.41 -29.26 -8.03
C LEU A 25 7.47 -29.92 -8.90
N SER A 26 8.39 -30.69 -8.29
CA SER A 26 9.41 -31.43 -9.03
C SER A 26 8.79 -32.41 -10.02
N GLN A 27 7.77 -33.15 -9.62
CA GLN A 27 7.02 -34.05 -10.50
C GLN A 27 6.31 -33.29 -11.62
N ARG A 28 5.71 -32.15 -11.29
CA ARG A 28 4.97 -31.33 -12.26
C ARG A 28 5.87 -30.71 -13.33
N PHE A 29 7.06 -30.26 -12.95
CA PHE A 29 7.99 -29.56 -13.85
C PHE A 29 9.01 -30.49 -14.52
N GLY A 30 9.16 -31.71 -14.04
CA GLY A 30 10.11 -32.69 -14.61
C GLY A 30 11.59 -32.42 -14.24
N PHE A 31 11.85 -31.56 -13.25
CA PHE A 31 13.18 -31.29 -12.69
C PHE A 31 13.13 -31.10 -11.18
N PRO A 32 14.25 -31.27 -10.45
CA PRO A 32 14.27 -31.12 -9.00
C PRO A 32 13.97 -29.68 -8.57
N VAL A 33 13.00 -29.52 -7.66
CA VAL A 33 12.72 -28.25 -6.97
C VAL A 33 13.20 -28.39 -5.52
N ALA A 34 14.14 -27.54 -5.11
CA ALA A 34 14.68 -27.55 -3.75
C ALA A 34 13.70 -26.90 -2.77
N HIS A 35 13.62 -27.43 -1.53
CA HIS A 35 12.93 -26.75 -0.43
C HIS A 35 13.95 -26.21 0.56
N ILE A 36 13.80 -24.93 0.94
CA ILE A 36 14.56 -24.28 1.99
C ILE A 36 13.59 -23.90 3.10
N ARG A 37 13.74 -24.58 4.24
CA ARG A 37 12.94 -24.29 5.42
C ARG A 37 13.44 -23.03 6.11
N LEU A 38 12.58 -22.04 6.25
CA LEU A 38 12.84 -20.83 7.01
C LEU A 38 12.44 -21.01 8.46
N GLN A 39 13.23 -20.47 9.37
CA GLN A 39 12.81 -20.38 10.77
C GLN A 39 11.83 -19.23 10.94
N ARG A 40 10.62 -19.55 11.41
CA ARG A 40 9.63 -18.53 11.75
C ARG A 40 10.03 -17.86 13.06
N PRO A 41 10.10 -16.52 13.10
CA PRO A 41 10.26 -15.79 14.36
C PRO A 41 9.16 -16.21 15.34
N GLN A 42 9.54 -16.47 16.59
CA GLN A 42 8.61 -16.87 17.65
C GLN A 42 8.52 -15.77 18.70
N GLY A 43 7.41 -15.73 19.44
CA GLY A 43 7.20 -14.79 20.52
C GLY A 43 6.09 -13.76 20.26
N PRO A 44 5.79 -12.92 21.24
CA PRO A 44 4.67 -11.97 21.16
C PRO A 44 4.85 -10.88 20.08
N GLU A 45 6.10 -10.58 19.71
CA GLU A 45 6.45 -9.61 18.66
C GLU A 45 6.59 -10.24 17.26
N ALA A 46 6.45 -11.57 17.14
CA ALA A 46 6.57 -12.24 15.86
C ALA A 46 5.45 -11.83 14.89
N PRO A 47 5.76 -11.56 13.62
CA PRO A 47 4.75 -11.27 12.61
C PRO A 47 3.76 -12.44 12.47
N SER A 48 2.46 -12.16 12.54
CA SER A 48 1.41 -13.14 12.39
C SER A 48 0.31 -12.61 11.49
N GLY A 49 0.04 -13.31 10.41
CA GLY A 49 -1.04 -12.93 9.48
C GLY A 49 -2.42 -12.86 10.16
N THR A 50 -2.67 -13.69 11.17
CA THR A 50 -3.90 -13.63 11.96
C THR A 50 -3.99 -12.37 12.81
N ARG A 51 -2.89 -11.98 13.46
CA ARG A 51 -2.83 -10.73 14.25
C ARG A 51 -2.97 -9.50 13.34
N ILE A 52 -2.25 -9.46 12.22
CA ILE A 52 -2.35 -8.37 11.26
C ILE A 52 -3.79 -8.23 10.74
N ARG A 53 -4.45 -9.33 10.37
CA ARG A 53 -5.84 -9.31 9.91
C ARG A 53 -6.85 -8.90 10.99
N SER A 54 -6.56 -9.14 12.26
CA SER A 54 -7.46 -8.71 13.34
C SER A 54 -7.47 -7.19 13.55
N ASP A 55 -6.33 -6.52 13.32
CA ASP A 55 -6.22 -5.06 13.40
C ASP A 55 -4.98 -4.60 12.61
N VAL A 56 -5.17 -4.29 11.34
CA VAL A 56 -4.10 -3.89 10.44
C VAL A 56 -3.45 -2.56 10.87
N HIS A 57 -4.21 -1.66 11.47
CA HIS A 57 -3.72 -0.36 11.89
C HIS A 57 -2.83 -0.44 13.13
N ARG A 58 -3.20 -1.31 14.07
CA ARG A 58 -2.41 -1.60 15.28
C ARG A 58 -1.08 -2.27 14.93
N TYR A 59 -1.10 -3.19 13.97
CA TYR A 59 0.06 -4.01 13.60
C TYR A 59 0.73 -3.53 12.29
N ARG A 60 0.52 -2.26 11.88
CA ARG A 60 1.03 -1.70 10.62
C ARG A 60 2.55 -1.82 10.46
N GLN A 61 3.30 -1.78 11.55
CA GLN A 61 4.76 -1.96 11.54
C GLN A 61 5.22 -3.36 11.13
N MET A 62 4.31 -4.33 11.07
CA MET A 62 4.59 -5.71 10.64
C MET A 62 4.36 -5.95 9.14
N ILE A 63 3.91 -4.94 8.41
CA ILE A 63 3.69 -4.98 6.96
C ILE A 63 4.44 -3.84 6.29
N SER A 64 4.75 -4.00 5.00
CA SER A 64 5.43 -2.93 4.29
C SER A 64 4.51 -1.71 4.10
N PRO A 65 5.07 -0.49 4.02
CA PRO A 65 4.30 0.73 3.77
C PRO A 65 3.42 0.64 2.51
N GLU A 66 3.92 -0.02 1.46
CA GLU A 66 3.20 -0.22 0.20
C GLU A 66 1.92 -1.02 0.41
N VAL A 67 2.01 -2.10 1.20
CA VAL A 67 0.84 -2.92 1.56
C VAL A 67 -0.08 -2.17 2.51
N TYR A 68 0.46 -1.44 3.49
CA TYR A 68 -0.35 -0.70 4.45
C TYR A 68 -1.22 0.38 3.78
N ARG A 69 -0.72 1.07 2.75
CA ARG A 69 -1.46 2.09 2.00
C ARG A 69 -2.80 1.61 1.46
N SER A 70 -2.94 0.30 1.16
CA SER A 70 -4.20 -0.27 0.67
C SER A 70 -5.29 -0.38 1.75
N PHE A 71 -4.94 -0.23 3.02
CA PHE A 71 -5.85 -0.28 4.16
C PHE A 71 -6.21 1.11 4.71
N VAL A 72 -5.58 2.17 4.21
CA VAL A 72 -5.85 3.55 4.64
C VAL A 72 -7.13 4.06 4.00
N PHE A 73 -8.06 4.53 4.82
CA PHE A 73 -9.28 5.18 4.34
C PHE A 73 -8.97 6.59 3.85
N ARG A 74 -9.24 6.86 2.58
CA ARG A 74 -9.06 8.19 1.98
C ARG A 74 -10.39 8.94 1.99
N ILE A 75 -10.38 10.12 2.59
CA ILE A 75 -11.54 11.02 2.64
C ILE A 75 -11.30 12.16 1.66
N CYS A 76 -12.05 12.17 0.56
CA CYS A 76 -11.95 13.19 -0.46
C CYS A 76 -13.17 14.12 -0.40
N LEU A 77 -12.94 15.43 -0.23
CA LEU A 77 -13.99 16.45 -0.24
C LEU A 77 -14.14 17.06 -1.62
N LEU A 78 -15.27 16.83 -2.25
CA LEU A 78 -15.61 17.36 -3.57
C LEU A 78 -16.64 18.48 -3.45
N GLY A 79 -16.60 19.44 -4.36
CA GLY A 79 -17.57 20.53 -4.42
C GLY A 79 -17.03 21.73 -5.20
N GLY A 80 -17.89 22.70 -5.43
CA GLY A 80 -17.58 23.93 -6.13
C GLY A 80 -16.49 24.78 -5.46
N GLU A 81 -16.06 25.81 -6.16
CA GLU A 81 -15.08 26.76 -5.63
C GLU A 81 -15.66 27.53 -4.43
N SER A 82 -14.80 27.90 -3.49
CA SER A 82 -15.16 28.69 -2.29
C SER A 82 -16.24 28.07 -1.35
N THR A 83 -16.48 26.76 -1.44
CA THR A 83 -17.46 26.05 -0.60
C THR A 83 -16.91 25.58 0.75
N GLY A 84 -15.70 25.97 1.14
CA GLY A 84 -15.10 25.65 2.44
C GLY A 84 -14.45 24.26 2.52
N LYS A 85 -14.23 23.55 1.38
CA LYS A 85 -13.59 22.22 1.35
C LYS A 85 -12.27 22.15 2.12
N SER A 86 -11.37 23.09 1.85
CA SER A 86 -10.04 23.11 2.50
C SER A 86 -10.15 23.32 4.00
N THR A 87 -11.04 24.19 4.44
CA THR A 87 -11.32 24.43 5.88
C THR A 87 -11.86 23.17 6.56
N LEU A 88 -12.81 22.50 5.90
CA LEU A 88 -13.39 21.26 6.42
C LEU A 88 -12.36 20.12 6.43
N SER A 89 -11.54 19.97 5.38
CA SER A 89 -10.48 18.97 5.34
C SER A 89 -9.47 19.14 6.48
N GLN A 90 -9.05 20.38 6.74
CA GLN A 90 -8.15 20.68 7.85
C GLN A 90 -8.79 20.37 9.21
N ALA A 91 -10.04 20.73 9.40
CA ALA A 91 -10.78 20.42 10.64
C ALA A 91 -10.94 18.90 10.85
N LEU A 92 -11.24 18.15 9.80
CA LEU A 92 -11.30 16.68 9.84
C LEU A 92 -9.94 16.06 10.16
N SER A 93 -8.87 16.53 9.52
CA SER A 93 -7.50 16.10 9.78
C SER A 93 -7.15 16.23 11.27
N GLN A 94 -7.46 17.38 11.88
CA GLN A 94 -7.25 17.62 13.32
C GLN A 94 -8.11 16.70 14.19
N THR A 95 -9.40 16.56 13.87
CA THR A 95 -10.35 15.76 14.65
C THR A 95 -10.01 14.26 14.60
N LEU A 96 -9.61 13.77 13.44
CA LEU A 96 -9.27 12.35 13.23
C LEU A 96 -7.80 12.03 13.52
N ASN A 97 -7.01 13.04 13.86
CA ASN A 97 -5.54 12.92 13.96
C ASN A 97 -4.94 12.24 12.73
N ALA A 98 -5.37 12.69 11.55
CA ALA A 98 -5.01 12.15 10.25
C ALA A 98 -4.15 13.14 9.46
N PRO A 99 -3.23 12.69 8.58
CA PRO A 99 -2.54 13.57 7.67
C PRO A 99 -3.51 14.36 6.78
N TYR A 100 -3.14 15.58 6.43
CA TYR A 100 -3.83 16.41 5.46
C TYR A 100 -2.98 16.57 4.21
N VAL A 101 -3.56 16.30 3.06
CA VAL A 101 -2.92 16.52 1.75
C VAL A 101 -3.65 17.64 1.04
N ALA A 102 -2.92 18.75 0.85
CA ALA A 102 -3.44 19.90 0.11
C ALA A 102 -3.62 19.58 -1.38
N GLU A 103 -4.52 20.30 -2.04
CA GLU A 103 -4.77 20.20 -3.47
C GLU A 103 -3.57 20.77 -4.26
N PHE A 104 -2.77 19.88 -4.85
CA PHE A 104 -1.62 20.27 -5.65
C PHE A 104 -2.01 21.06 -6.91
N GLY A 105 -3.19 20.80 -7.47
CA GLY A 105 -3.69 21.50 -8.63
C GLY A 105 -3.75 23.02 -8.45
N ARG A 106 -4.16 23.49 -7.27
CA ARG A 106 -4.16 24.92 -6.94
C ARG A 106 -2.75 25.48 -6.86
N GLU A 107 -1.85 24.82 -6.13
CA GLU A 107 -0.44 25.22 -6.01
C GLU A 107 0.23 25.33 -7.39
N HIS A 108 0.00 24.35 -8.26
CA HIS A 108 0.55 24.35 -9.61
C HIS A 108 -0.04 25.44 -10.49
N TRP A 109 -1.35 25.68 -10.42
CA TRP A 109 -2.04 26.74 -11.12
C TRP A 109 -1.53 28.13 -10.74
N GLU A 110 -1.35 28.39 -9.45
CA GLU A 110 -0.78 29.63 -8.93
C GLU A 110 0.67 29.82 -9.41
N ALA A 111 1.49 28.77 -9.36
CA ALA A 111 2.88 28.81 -9.86
C ALA A 111 2.99 29.11 -11.36
N LYS A 112 1.98 28.74 -12.14
CA LYS A 112 1.88 29.02 -13.59
C LYS A 112 1.08 30.30 -13.93
N ASN A 113 0.87 31.18 -12.95
CA ASN A 113 0.13 32.44 -13.13
C ASN A 113 -1.29 32.24 -13.72
N GLY A 114 -1.96 31.13 -13.33
CA GLY A 114 -3.34 30.87 -13.72
C GLY A 114 -3.52 30.21 -15.09
N VAL A 115 -2.46 29.80 -15.77
CA VAL A 115 -2.51 29.17 -17.11
C VAL A 115 -2.09 27.71 -17.00
N LEU A 116 -3.01 26.79 -17.32
CA LEU A 116 -2.74 25.34 -17.37
C LEU A 116 -2.82 24.83 -18.81
N GLU A 117 -1.88 23.98 -19.18
CA GLU A 117 -1.85 23.24 -20.43
C GLU A 117 -2.33 21.80 -20.21
N LYS A 118 -2.58 21.06 -21.30
CA LYS A 118 -3.08 19.69 -21.21
C LYS A 118 -2.14 18.77 -20.41
N ASP A 119 -0.83 18.95 -20.57
CA ASP A 119 0.17 18.12 -19.90
C ASP A 119 0.25 18.40 -18.39
N ASP A 120 -0.12 19.62 -17.97
CA ASP A 120 -0.22 19.97 -16.55
C ASP A 120 -1.25 19.11 -15.81
N LEU A 121 -2.35 18.75 -16.46
CA LEU A 121 -3.39 17.93 -15.84
C LEU A 121 -2.85 16.54 -15.42
N LEU A 122 -2.04 15.93 -16.26
CA LEU A 122 -1.41 14.66 -15.94
C LEU A 122 -0.35 14.81 -14.86
N HIS A 123 0.41 15.89 -14.90
CA HIS A 123 1.39 16.21 -13.86
C HIS A 123 0.70 16.42 -12.51
N ILE A 124 -0.37 17.22 -12.46
CA ILE A 124 -1.17 17.46 -11.25
C ILE A 124 -1.70 16.14 -10.67
N ALA A 125 -2.27 15.28 -11.51
CA ALA A 125 -2.83 14.01 -11.06
C ALA A 125 -1.74 13.09 -10.47
N ARG A 126 -0.60 12.97 -11.11
CA ARG A 126 0.52 12.14 -10.64
C ARG A 126 1.11 12.65 -9.32
N GLU A 127 1.32 13.95 -9.23
CA GLU A 127 1.88 14.55 -8.01
C GLU A 127 0.90 14.48 -6.84
N GLN A 128 -0.40 14.66 -7.08
CA GLN A 128 -1.43 14.48 -6.07
C GLN A 128 -1.40 13.05 -5.51
N VAL A 129 -1.40 12.04 -6.38
CA VAL A 129 -1.32 10.63 -5.96
C VAL A 129 -0.03 10.36 -5.19
N ARG A 130 1.11 10.87 -5.65
CA ARG A 130 2.38 10.72 -4.93
C ARG A 130 2.34 11.31 -3.52
N ARG A 131 1.77 12.51 -3.35
CA ARG A 131 1.61 13.16 -2.04
C ARG A 131 0.70 12.36 -1.11
N GLU A 132 -0.41 11.86 -1.63
CA GLU A 132 -1.34 11.02 -0.88
C GLU A 132 -0.68 9.70 -0.43
N GLU A 133 0.07 9.05 -1.31
CA GLU A 133 0.80 7.82 -0.96
C GLU A 133 1.84 8.03 0.14
N LEU A 134 2.57 9.14 0.11
CA LEU A 134 3.54 9.48 1.15
C LEU A 134 2.85 9.80 2.49
N ALA A 135 1.65 10.34 2.45
CA ALA A 135 0.88 10.68 3.63
C ALA A 135 0.11 9.51 4.26
N CYS A 136 0.03 8.34 3.60
CA CYS A 136 -0.65 7.15 4.11
C CYS A 136 0.07 6.50 5.30
N THR A 137 0.17 7.22 6.42
CA THR A 137 0.87 6.79 7.65
C THR A 137 -0.06 6.54 8.83
N ALA A 138 -1.34 6.86 8.69
CA ALA A 138 -2.38 6.71 9.69
C ALA A 138 -3.59 5.97 9.10
N PRO A 139 -4.58 5.53 9.92
CA PRO A 139 -5.77 4.86 9.42
C PRO A 139 -6.61 5.66 8.43
N TYR A 140 -6.54 6.99 8.52
CA TYR A 140 -7.26 7.92 7.65
C TYR A 140 -6.28 8.88 6.96
N LEU A 141 -6.66 9.33 5.79
CA LEU A 141 -6.03 10.37 5.00
C LEU A 141 -7.08 11.32 4.45
#